data_22d4bb7b5d8ad125f1db07a19b7176ef
#
_entry.id   22d4bb7b5d8ad125f1db07a19b7176ef
#
_cell.length_a   1.000
_cell.length_b   1.000
_cell.length_c   1.000
_cell.angle_alpha   90.00
_cell.angle_beta   90.00
_cell.angle_gamma   90.00
#
_symmetry.space_group_name_H-M   'P 1'
#
loop_
_entity.id
_entity.type
_entity.pdbx_description
1 polymer ?
#
loop_
_entity_poly.entity_id
_entity_poly.type
_entity_poly.pdbx_seq_one_letter_code
_entity_poly.pdbx_strand_id
1 'polypeptide(L)'
;MAITGRGFVINNVSHIGDMLERTGKDLGGGKQVFLKAEALEFCSATVSRQMMESDPDNIVFCPYIIAIYVVPAKPGEVRVAYRNTQAVGSAASQKALRAVNELLSSIIKEAVE
;
A
#
# COMPACT_ATOMS: atom_id res chain seq x y z
N MET A 1 -13.81 5.85 5.79
CA MET A 1 -12.49 5.27 5.58
C MET A 1 -11.53 6.32 5.02
N ALA A 2 -10.27 6.31 5.45
CA ALA A 2 -9.32 7.39 5.10
C ALA A 2 -9.06 7.52 3.59
N ILE A 3 -9.04 6.43 2.84
CA ILE A 3 -8.81 6.46 1.38
C ILE A 3 -10.04 6.97 0.65
N THR A 4 -11.19 6.36 0.88
CA THR A 4 -12.43 6.70 0.18
C THR A 4 -12.99 8.05 0.63
N GLY A 5 -12.75 8.44 1.90
CA GLY A 5 -13.13 9.74 2.41
C GLY A 5 -12.40 10.90 1.75
N ARG A 6 -11.25 10.65 1.11
CA ARG A 6 -10.51 11.64 0.31
C ARG A 6 -10.91 11.65 -1.16
N GLY A 7 -11.93 10.86 -1.53
CA GLY A 7 -12.40 10.76 -2.91
C GLY A 7 -11.63 9.78 -3.77
N PHE A 8 -10.69 9.02 -3.20
CA PHE A 8 -9.95 8.00 -3.95
C PHE A 8 -10.74 6.70 -4.01
N VAL A 9 -10.64 6.00 -5.13
CA VAL A 9 -11.28 4.71 -5.34
C VAL A 9 -10.26 3.61 -5.09
N ILE A 10 -10.63 2.63 -4.28
CA ILE A 10 -9.82 1.43 -4.10
C ILE A 10 -10.01 0.56 -5.33
N ASN A 11 -8.95 0.39 -6.13
CA ASN A 11 -9.00 -0.33 -7.39
C ASN A 11 -8.99 -1.83 -7.20
N ASN A 12 -8.32 -2.31 -6.16
CA ASN A 12 -8.18 -3.73 -5.89
C ASN A 12 -7.88 -3.97 -4.42
N VAL A 13 -8.34 -5.11 -3.91
CA VAL A 13 -7.99 -5.61 -2.59
C VAL A 13 -7.41 -7.01 -2.76
N SER A 14 -6.14 -7.17 -2.42
CA SER A 14 -5.47 -8.47 -2.48
C SER A 14 -5.58 -9.17 -1.13
N HIS A 15 -6.21 -10.34 -1.12
CA HIS A 15 -6.42 -11.15 0.08
C HIS A 15 -5.20 -12.05 0.33
N ILE A 16 -4.13 -11.44 0.80
CA ILE A 16 -2.82 -12.08 0.94
C ILE A 16 -2.85 -13.18 2.00
N GLY A 17 -3.53 -12.95 3.12
CA GLY A 17 -3.64 -13.95 4.19
C GLY A 17 -4.32 -15.21 3.71
N ASP A 18 -5.44 -15.08 2.99
CA ASP A 18 -6.16 -16.22 2.44
C ASP A 18 -5.33 -16.99 1.41
N MET A 19 -4.60 -16.27 0.57
CA MET A 19 -3.72 -16.88 -0.44
C MET A 19 -2.61 -17.69 0.23
N LEU A 20 -1.95 -17.13 1.24
CA LEU A 20 -0.86 -17.82 1.95
C LEU A 20 -1.38 -19.04 2.70
N GLU A 21 -2.55 -18.97 3.31
CA GLU A 21 -3.14 -20.10 4.01
C GLU A 21 -3.47 -21.23 3.04
N ARG A 22 -4.08 -20.89 1.91
CA ARG A 22 -4.45 -21.87 0.88
C ARG A 22 -3.22 -22.55 0.26
N THR A 23 -2.22 -21.76 -0.13
CA THR A 23 -1.00 -22.29 -0.77
C THR A 23 -0.08 -22.98 0.23
N GLY A 24 -0.10 -22.56 1.49
CA GLY A 24 0.71 -23.18 2.54
C GLY A 24 0.38 -24.64 2.74
N LYS A 25 -0.90 -25.02 2.64
CA LYS A 25 -1.33 -26.40 2.72
C LYS A 25 -0.77 -27.23 1.56
N ASP A 26 -0.79 -26.67 0.36
CA ASP A 26 -0.29 -27.35 -0.86
C ASP A 26 1.24 -27.47 -0.84
N LEU A 27 1.94 -26.52 -0.21
CA LEU A 27 3.40 -26.52 -0.14
C LEU A 27 3.95 -27.27 1.09
N GLY A 28 3.05 -27.87 1.90
CA GLY A 28 3.47 -28.55 3.12
C GLY A 28 3.93 -27.61 4.22
N GLY A 29 3.67 -26.32 4.10
CA GLY A 29 4.02 -25.33 5.11
C GLY A 29 3.07 -25.40 6.30
N GLY A 30 3.64 -25.41 7.52
CA GLY A 30 2.85 -25.55 8.72
C GLY A 30 2.62 -24.29 9.50
N LYS A 31 3.34 -23.19 9.19
CA LYS A 31 3.29 -21.99 10.01
C LYS A 31 2.38 -20.95 9.39
N GLN A 32 1.37 -20.51 10.15
CA GLN A 32 0.51 -19.41 9.76
C GLN A 32 1.30 -18.09 9.90
N VAL A 33 1.45 -17.38 8.79
CA VAL A 33 2.20 -16.11 8.76
C VAL A 33 1.35 -14.97 9.30
N PHE A 34 0.08 -14.90 8.88
CA PHE A 34 -0.86 -13.86 9.29
C PHE A 34 -2.17 -14.47 9.75
N LEU A 35 -2.78 -13.85 10.76
CA LEU A 35 -4.18 -14.13 11.10
C LEU A 35 -5.10 -13.49 10.05
N LYS A 36 -4.78 -12.24 9.65
CA LYS A 36 -5.42 -11.52 8.57
C LYS A 36 -4.39 -10.70 7.83
N ALA A 37 -4.52 -10.61 6.52
CA ALA A 37 -3.66 -9.74 5.72
C ALA A 37 -4.33 -9.37 4.41
N GLU A 38 -4.45 -8.06 4.17
CA GLU A 38 -5.00 -7.52 2.94
C GLU A 38 -4.12 -6.38 2.46
N ALA A 39 -3.97 -6.25 1.14
CA ALA A 39 -3.31 -5.11 0.51
C ALA A 39 -4.34 -4.35 -0.32
N LEU A 40 -4.47 -3.06 -0.03
CA LEU A 40 -5.37 -2.16 -0.74
C LEU A 40 -4.58 -1.41 -1.80
N GLU A 41 -5.06 -1.45 -3.03
CA GLU A 41 -4.45 -0.75 -4.17
C GLU A 41 -5.34 0.40 -4.61
N PHE A 42 -4.77 1.59 -4.73
CA PHE A 42 -5.49 2.78 -5.14
C PHE A 42 -4.56 3.78 -5.82
N CYS A 43 -5.13 4.77 -6.50
CA CYS A 43 -4.37 5.86 -7.11
C CYS A 43 -5.06 7.20 -6.86
N SER A 44 -4.26 8.26 -6.83
CA SER A 44 -4.72 9.64 -6.94
C SER A 44 -4.44 10.11 -8.36
N ALA A 45 -5.47 10.50 -9.10
CA ALA A 45 -5.29 10.95 -10.48
C ALA A 45 -4.32 12.14 -10.57
N THR A 46 -4.46 13.11 -9.67
CA THR A 46 -3.62 14.32 -9.67
C THR A 46 -2.16 14.00 -9.35
N VAL A 47 -1.93 13.31 -8.23
CA VAL A 47 -0.55 13.02 -7.77
C VAL A 47 0.14 12.02 -8.70
N SER A 48 -0.59 11.01 -9.17
CA SER A 48 -0.04 10.03 -10.12
C SER A 48 0.34 10.69 -11.45
N ARG A 49 -0.49 11.60 -11.93
CA ARG A 49 -0.20 12.32 -13.18
C ARG A 49 1.06 13.18 -13.04
N GLN A 50 1.20 13.92 -11.95
CA GLN A 50 2.40 14.72 -11.68
C GLN A 50 3.66 13.86 -11.64
N MET A 51 3.57 12.70 -10.99
CA MET A 51 4.67 11.75 -10.87
C MET A 51 5.11 11.22 -12.25
N MET A 52 4.15 10.87 -13.10
CA MET A 52 4.43 10.29 -14.42
C MET A 52 4.80 11.35 -15.46
N GLU A 53 4.27 12.57 -15.35
CA GLU A 53 4.69 13.67 -16.23
C GLU A 53 6.13 14.09 -15.96
N SER A 54 6.59 14.02 -14.72
CA SER A 54 7.97 14.32 -14.37
C SER A 54 8.95 13.25 -14.87
N ASP A 55 8.51 11.98 -14.90
CA ASP A 55 9.28 10.85 -15.44
C ASP A 55 8.33 9.67 -15.65
N PRO A 56 8.06 9.26 -16.93
CA PRO A 56 7.17 8.15 -17.20
C PRO A 56 7.58 6.82 -16.55
N ASP A 57 8.87 6.63 -16.26
CA ASP A 57 9.35 5.40 -15.59
C ASP A 57 8.80 5.27 -14.17
N ASN A 58 8.29 6.35 -13.58
CA ASN A 58 7.64 6.33 -12.27
C ASN A 58 6.33 5.54 -12.26
N ILE A 59 5.88 5.04 -13.40
CA ILE A 59 4.73 4.13 -13.47
C ILE A 59 4.90 2.92 -12.54
N VAL A 60 6.14 2.52 -12.25
CA VAL A 60 6.41 1.38 -11.35
C VAL A 60 5.96 1.63 -9.92
N PHE A 61 5.71 2.88 -9.55
CA PHE A 61 5.23 3.25 -8.21
C PHE A 61 3.70 3.35 -8.13
N CYS A 62 2.98 3.04 -9.19
CA CYS A 62 1.52 3.04 -9.23
C CYS A 62 1.03 1.62 -9.54
N PRO A 63 -0.02 1.09 -8.86
CA PRO A 63 -0.81 1.75 -7.82
C PRO A 63 -0.10 1.88 -6.48
N TYR A 64 -0.62 2.75 -5.62
CA TYR A 64 -0.16 2.85 -4.24
C TYR A 64 -0.70 1.66 -3.46
N ILE A 65 0.07 1.17 -2.49
CA ILE A 65 -0.31 0.00 -1.72
C ILE A 65 -0.27 0.32 -0.23
N ILE A 66 -1.38 0.03 0.45
CA ILE A 66 -1.46 0.06 1.91
C ILE A 66 -1.85 -1.35 2.36
N ALA A 67 -1.04 -1.94 3.22
CA ALA A 67 -1.29 -3.26 3.78
C ALA A 67 -1.88 -3.13 5.18
N ILE A 68 -2.87 -3.97 5.48
CA ILE A 68 -3.48 -4.08 6.80
C ILE A 68 -3.34 -5.54 7.22
N TYR A 69 -2.71 -5.79 8.36
CA TYR A 69 -2.42 -7.17 8.73
C TYR A 69 -2.33 -7.36 10.25
N VAL A 70 -2.52 -8.61 10.66
CA VAL A 70 -2.41 -9.07 12.05
C VAL A 70 -1.51 -10.30 12.06
N VAL A 71 -0.47 -10.29 12.89
CA VAL A 71 0.42 -11.44 13.06
C VAL A 71 -0.04 -12.32 14.22
N PRO A 72 0.20 -13.65 14.17
CA PRO A 72 -0.26 -14.57 15.22
C PRO A 72 0.32 -14.28 16.60
N ALA A 73 1.54 -13.75 16.68
CA ALA A 73 2.19 -13.43 17.96
C ALA A 73 1.51 -12.27 18.70
N LYS A 74 0.77 -11.42 17.98
CA LYS A 74 0.09 -10.24 18.55
C LYS A 74 -1.32 -10.12 17.97
N PRO A 75 -2.24 -11.03 18.33
CA PRO A 75 -3.56 -11.11 17.69
C PRO A 75 -4.45 -9.89 17.94
N GLY A 76 -4.18 -9.11 18.98
CA GLY A 76 -4.94 -7.89 19.27
C GLY A 76 -4.41 -6.64 18.59
N GLU A 77 -3.32 -6.74 17.82
CA GLU A 77 -2.65 -5.58 17.19
C GLU A 77 -2.87 -5.58 15.70
N VAL A 78 -3.63 -4.59 15.21
CA VAL A 78 -3.79 -4.36 13.77
C VAL A 78 -2.68 -3.44 13.30
N ARG A 79 -1.90 -3.91 12.33
CA ARG A 79 -0.80 -3.16 11.75
C ARG A 79 -1.19 -2.61 10.39
N VAL A 80 -0.75 -1.39 10.12
CA VAL A 80 -0.98 -0.71 8.84
C VAL A 80 0.37 -0.25 8.31
N ALA A 81 0.68 -0.62 7.08
CA ALA A 81 1.95 -0.29 6.46
C ALA A 81 1.72 0.18 5.03
N TYR A 82 2.63 0.99 4.52
CA TYR A 82 2.59 1.42 3.13
C TYR A 82 3.96 1.33 2.49
N ARG A 83 3.97 1.24 1.17
CA ARG A 83 5.21 1.18 0.40
C ARG A 83 5.64 2.59 0.02
N ASN A 84 6.79 3.02 0.55
CA ASN A 84 7.40 4.28 0.14
C ASN A 84 7.91 4.21 -1.29
N THR A 85 7.75 5.30 -2.04
CA THR A 85 8.47 5.48 -3.28
C THR A 85 9.88 5.99 -2.97
N GLN A 86 10.83 5.70 -3.85
CA GLN A 86 12.17 6.24 -3.74
C GLN A 86 12.25 7.57 -4.49
N ALA A 87 12.89 8.57 -3.90
CA ALA A 87 13.06 9.89 -4.55
C ALA A 87 14.20 9.79 -5.57
N VAL A 88 13.86 9.39 -6.80
CA VAL A 88 14.81 9.14 -7.89
C VAL A 88 14.51 10.03 -9.09
N GLY A 89 15.50 10.16 -9.98
CA GLY A 89 15.39 10.91 -11.23
C GLY A 89 15.70 12.39 -11.05
N SER A 90 15.09 13.24 -11.90
CA SER A 90 15.27 14.68 -11.87
C SER A 90 14.73 15.31 -10.58
N ALA A 91 15.03 16.58 -10.37
CA ALA A 91 14.49 17.32 -9.22
C ALA A 91 12.96 17.34 -9.22
N ALA A 92 12.34 17.46 -10.41
CA ALA A 92 10.88 17.44 -10.54
C ALA A 92 10.32 16.06 -10.18
N SER A 93 10.97 14.96 -10.62
CA SER A 93 10.59 13.60 -10.29
C SER A 93 10.68 13.36 -8.79
N GLN A 94 11.80 13.75 -8.16
CA GLN A 94 11.99 13.58 -6.72
C GLN A 94 10.94 14.32 -5.91
N LYS A 95 10.57 15.54 -6.33
CA LYS A 95 9.52 16.32 -5.67
C LYS A 95 8.17 15.61 -5.77
N ALA A 96 7.83 15.09 -6.95
CA ALA A 96 6.59 14.37 -7.17
C ALA A 96 6.51 13.08 -6.33
N LEU A 97 7.61 12.33 -6.26
CA LEU A 97 7.67 11.10 -5.46
C LEU A 97 7.57 11.37 -3.97
N ARG A 98 8.19 12.46 -3.48
CA ARG A 98 8.01 12.87 -2.08
C ARG A 98 6.55 13.26 -1.79
N ALA A 99 5.86 13.89 -2.73
CA ALA A 99 4.43 14.20 -2.57
C ALA A 99 3.58 12.94 -2.42
N VAL A 100 3.91 11.87 -3.16
CA VAL A 100 3.26 10.56 -3.01
C VAL A 100 3.46 10.03 -1.59
N ASN A 101 4.70 10.06 -1.09
CA ASN A 101 5.00 9.55 0.26
C ASN A 101 4.28 10.36 1.35
N GLU A 102 4.18 11.68 1.18
CA GLU A 102 3.45 12.53 2.12
C GLU A 102 1.95 12.21 2.12
N LEU A 103 1.36 11.96 0.94
CA LEU A 103 -0.02 11.54 0.82
C LEU A 103 -0.26 10.22 1.56
N LEU A 104 0.57 9.22 1.31
CA LEU A 104 0.45 7.91 1.95
C LEU A 104 0.61 8.01 3.46
N SER A 105 1.58 8.76 3.94
CA SER A 105 1.80 9.00 5.36
C SER A 105 0.59 9.67 6.02
N SER A 106 -0.03 10.65 5.35
CA SER A 106 -1.19 11.34 5.89
C SER A 106 -2.43 10.44 5.96
N ILE A 107 -2.59 9.55 4.98
CA ILE A 107 -3.69 8.56 5.00
C ILE A 107 -3.52 7.60 6.19
N ILE A 108 -2.30 7.11 6.42
CA ILE A 108 -2.02 6.21 7.54
C ILE A 108 -2.31 6.90 8.87
N LYS A 109 -1.87 8.15 9.04
CA LYS A 109 -2.13 8.91 10.28
C LYS A 109 -3.62 9.08 10.52
N GLU A 110 -4.38 9.41 9.50
CA GLU A 110 -5.84 9.55 9.61
C GLU A 110 -6.49 8.22 10.01
N ALA A 111 -6.03 7.11 9.44
CA ALA A 111 -6.62 5.80 9.69
C ALA A 111 -6.38 5.28 11.12
N VAL A 112 -5.27 5.68 11.77
CA VAL A 112 -4.90 5.19 13.10
C VAL A 112 -5.24 6.16 14.24
N GLU A 113 -5.73 7.35 13.93
CA GLU A 113 -6.17 8.34 14.92
C GLU A 113 -7.56 8.04 15.52
#